data_d6e75e9718d95c11c4dfaecd8c6d6710
#
_entry.id   d6e75e9718d95c11c4dfaecd8c6d6710
#
_cell.length_a   1.000
_cell.length_b   1.000
_cell.length_c   1.000
_cell.angle_alpha   90.00
_cell.angle_beta   90.00
_cell.angle_gamma   90.00
#
_symmetry.space_group_name_H-M   'P 1'
#
loop_
_entity.id
_entity.type
_entity.pdbx_description
1 polymer ?
#
loop_
_entity_poly.entity_id
_entity_poly.type
_entity_poly.pdbx_seq_one_letter_code
_entity_poly.pdbx_strand_id
1 'polypeptide(L)'
;MTAKYLPYFEDQKIKPFQNQSNSGQRILAVEAEHDLRQLTAEVLIDAGYQVDVAENGATAWSALQLSKYDLLITDQFMPKLSGVELLRKIYAANMTLPIIMATGFLPTWEFALHPCLQPVKMLLKPYSFQKLLGMVKNVLHTTGSAGVEIPLLCKSHIEHESAIKL
;
A
#
# COMPACT_ATOMS: atom_id res chain seq x y z
N MET A 1 35.60 -24.98 -20.73
CA MET A 1 34.26 -24.46 -21.08
C MET A 1 33.91 -23.36 -20.09
N THR A 2 34.09 -22.12 -20.48
CA THR A 2 33.93 -20.93 -19.65
C THR A 2 32.54 -20.38 -19.84
N ALA A 3 31.73 -20.43 -18.78
CA ALA A 3 30.41 -19.81 -18.78
C ALA A 3 30.57 -18.28 -18.82
N LYS A 4 30.08 -17.66 -19.89
CA LYS A 4 29.99 -16.21 -20.03
C LYS A 4 28.87 -15.70 -19.13
N TYR A 5 29.22 -15.02 -18.05
CA TYR A 5 28.31 -14.13 -17.34
C TYR A 5 27.98 -12.95 -18.27
N LEU A 6 26.74 -12.82 -18.66
CA LEU A 6 26.22 -11.64 -19.33
C LEU A 6 26.03 -10.53 -18.27
N PRO A 7 26.59 -9.34 -18.48
CA PRO A 7 26.30 -8.19 -17.63
C PRO A 7 24.94 -7.61 -18.03
N TYR A 8 23.92 -7.85 -17.23
CA TYR A 8 22.60 -7.25 -17.43
C TYR A 8 22.40 -6.07 -16.47
N PHE A 9 23.28 -5.09 -16.55
CA PHE A 9 23.09 -3.75 -16.00
C PHE A 9 23.84 -2.74 -16.88
N GLU A 10 23.31 -2.47 -18.07
CA GLU A 10 23.72 -1.29 -18.83
C GLU A 10 22.63 -0.22 -18.69
N ASP A 11 23.02 0.86 -18.01
CA ASP A 11 22.59 2.26 -18.18
C ASP A 11 21.18 2.51 -18.75
N GLN A 12 20.15 2.28 -17.97
CA GLN A 12 19.00 3.16 -18.06
C GLN A 12 19.21 4.31 -17.08
N LYS A 13 19.85 5.39 -17.55
CA LYS A 13 19.77 6.71 -16.94
C LYS A 13 18.29 6.98 -16.67
N ILE A 14 17.88 6.83 -15.41
CA ILE A 14 16.58 7.29 -14.92
C ILE A 14 16.58 8.78 -15.22
N LYS A 15 15.82 9.20 -16.24
CA LYS A 15 15.59 10.62 -16.49
C LYS A 15 15.02 11.17 -15.18
N PRO A 16 15.56 12.26 -14.61
CA PRO A 16 14.98 12.83 -13.42
C PRO A 16 13.52 13.15 -13.74
N PHE A 17 12.63 12.52 -12.97
CA PHE A 17 11.20 12.79 -13.03
C PHE A 17 11.03 14.28 -12.74
N GLN A 18 10.53 15.04 -13.72
CA GLN A 18 10.31 16.47 -13.57
C GLN A 18 9.38 16.69 -12.37
N ASN A 19 9.93 17.36 -11.37
CA ASN A 19 9.26 17.79 -10.14
C ASN A 19 7.97 18.57 -10.47
N GLN A 20 6.85 17.86 -10.48
CA GLN A 20 5.61 18.45 -10.02
C GLN A 20 5.59 18.17 -8.51
N SER A 21 5.55 19.24 -7.73
CA SER A 21 5.70 19.24 -6.28
C SER A 21 4.74 18.27 -5.57
N ASN A 22 5.21 17.04 -5.32
CA ASN A 22 4.58 16.08 -4.41
C ASN A 22 4.96 16.41 -2.95
N SER A 23 5.62 17.57 -2.74
CA SER A 23 6.13 17.99 -1.46
C SER A 23 4.98 18.25 -0.47
N GLY A 24 4.78 17.26 0.40
CA GLY A 24 3.79 17.32 1.47
C GLY A 24 2.95 16.05 1.64
N GLN A 25 2.82 15.20 0.62
CA GLN A 25 2.05 13.97 0.72
C GLN A 25 2.83 12.91 1.49
N ARG A 26 2.19 12.34 2.52
CA ARG A 26 2.80 11.37 3.45
C ARG A 26 2.28 9.97 3.21
N ILE A 27 3.20 9.05 2.98
CA ILE A 27 2.93 7.65 2.65
C ILE A 27 3.40 6.77 3.80
N LEU A 28 2.57 5.80 4.21
CA LEU A 28 2.99 4.71 5.08
C LEU A 28 3.25 3.48 4.21
N ALA A 29 4.49 3.00 4.18
CA ALA A 29 4.90 1.79 3.46
C ALA A 29 5.11 0.63 4.44
N VAL A 30 4.35 -0.46 4.24
CA VAL A 30 4.35 -1.63 5.12
C VAL A 30 4.86 -2.85 4.36
N GLU A 31 6.00 -3.37 4.76
CA GLU A 31 6.67 -4.51 4.14
C GLU A 31 7.47 -5.27 5.19
N ALA A 32 7.30 -6.58 5.26
CA ALA A 32 7.97 -7.42 6.24
C ALA A 32 9.46 -7.58 5.95
N GLU A 33 9.82 -7.71 4.67
CA GLU A 33 11.20 -7.86 4.24
C GLU A 33 11.96 -6.55 4.37
N HIS A 34 13.06 -6.56 5.13
CA HIS A 34 13.81 -5.35 5.46
C HIS A 34 14.36 -4.62 4.22
N ASP A 35 15.00 -5.35 3.31
CA ASP A 35 15.68 -4.75 2.16
C ASP A 35 14.66 -4.17 1.17
N LEU A 36 13.55 -4.89 0.93
CA LEU A 36 12.47 -4.40 0.08
C LEU A 36 11.78 -3.18 0.69
N ARG A 37 11.60 -3.16 2.02
CA ARG A 37 11.03 -2.02 2.76
C ARG A 37 11.89 -0.77 2.60
N GLN A 38 13.22 -0.90 2.78
CA GLN A 38 14.16 0.19 2.62
C GLN A 38 14.18 0.72 1.18
N LEU A 39 14.29 -0.17 0.22
CA LEU A 39 14.33 0.19 -1.20
C LEU A 39 13.02 0.87 -1.65
N THR A 40 11.87 0.39 -1.18
CA THR A 40 10.57 1.02 -1.44
C THR A 40 10.52 2.43 -0.86
N ALA A 41 11.02 2.62 0.36
CA ALA A 41 11.07 3.94 0.99
C ALA A 41 11.98 4.90 0.22
N GLU A 42 13.19 4.48 -0.16
CA GLU A 42 14.14 5.29 -0.93
C GLU A 42 13.53 5.76 -2.25
N VAL A 43 12.92 4.85 -3.01
CA VAL A 43 12.28 5.18 -4.30
C VAL A 43 11.15 6.19 -4.15
N LEU A 44 10.35 6.09 -3.09
CA LEU A 44 9.26 7.02 -2.83
C LEU A 44 9.78 8.39 -2.34
N ILE A 45 10.81 8.41 -1.50
CA ILE A 45 11.47 9.64 -1.04
C ILE A 45 12.11 10.38 -2.22
N ASP A 46 12.82 9.65 -3.10
CA ASP A 46 13.41 10.23 -4.31
C ASP A 46 12.35 10.81 -5.27
N ALA A 47 11.14 10.25 -5.24
CA ALA A 47 9.99 10.79 -5.99
C ALA A 47 9.32 12.01 -5.31
N GLY A 48 9.82 12.45 -4.14
CA GLY A 48 9.39 13.67 -3.43
C GLY A 48 8.29 13.45 -2.39
N TYR A 49 8.00 12.21 -1.98
CA TYR A 49 7.03 11.91 -0.91
C TYR A 49 7.70 11.91 0.47
N GLN A 50 6.92 12.21 1.51
CA GLN A 50 7.29 11.91 2.88
C GLN A 50 6.91 10.44 3.18
N VAL A 51 7.84 9.64 3.70
CA VAL A 51 7.62 8.20 3.86
C VAL A 51 7.95 7.76 5.27
N ASP A 52 6.98 7.12 5.91
CA ASP A 52 7.19 6.31 7.10
C ASP A 52 7.11 4.83 6.72
N VAL A 53 7.82 4.00 7.45
CA VAL A 53 7.85 2.56 7.20
C VAL A 53 7.38 1.77 8.41
N ALA A 54 6.74 0.62 8.15
CA ALA A 54 6.37 -0.35 9.17
C ALA A 54 6.73 -1.77 8.71
N GLU A 55 7.16 -2.61 9.64
CA GLU A 55 7.60 -3.98 9.36
C GLU A 55 6.46 -5.01 9.36
N ASN A 56 5.28 -4.64 9.84
CA ASN A 56 4.10 -5.51 9.92
C ASN A 56 2.83 -4.66 10.11
N GLY A 57 1.68 -5.32 9.94
CA GLY A 57 0.39 -4.63 10.05
C GLY A 57 0.08 -4.08 11.43
N ALA A 58 0.61 -4.67 12.51
CA ALA A 58 0.38 -4.17 13.87
C ALA A 58 1.11 -2.85 14.11
N THR A 59 2.38 -2.75 13.67
CA THR A 59 3.14 -1.50 13.71
C THR A 59 2.51 -0.43 12.82
N ALA A 60 2.05 -0.83 11.63
CA ALA A 60 1.32 0.06 10.72
C ALA A 60 0.02 0.59 11.36
N TRP A 61 -0.74 -0.28 12.01
CA TRP A 61 -1.96 0.13 12.71
C TRP A 61 -1.68 1.16 13.80
N SER A 62 -0.62 0.96 14.60
CA SER A 62 -0.20 1.94 15.61
C SER A 62 0.19 3.28 14.99
N ALA A 63 0.92 3.27 13.87
CA ALA A 63 1.30 4.50 13.15
C ALA A 63 0.08 5.26 12.63
N LEU A 64 -0.92 4.55 12.07
CA LEU A 64 -2.17 5.14 11.57
C LEU A 64 -3.02 5.80 12.67
N GLN A 65 -2.88 5.35 13.91
CA GLN A 65 -3.56 5.95 15.08
C GLN A 65 -2.89 7.24 15.56
N LEU A 66 -1.59 7.38 15.33
CA LEU A 66 -0.77 8.50 15.81
C LEU A 66 -0.59 9.61 14.77
N SER A 67 -0.69 9.29 13.50
CA SER A 67 -0.37 10.20 12.40
C SER A 67 -1.35 10.06 11.24
N LYS A 68 -1.51 11.15 10.48
CA LYS A 68 -2.29 11.15 9.23
C LYS A 68 -1.39 10.81 8.05
N TYR A 69 -1.90 10.00 7.14
CA TYR A 69 -1.27 9.63 5.90
C TYR A 69 -2.23 9.86 4.72
N ASP A 70 -1.66 10.17 3.57
CA ASP A 70 -2.39 10.38 2.32
C ASP A 70 -2.53 9.08 1.53
N LEU A 71 -1.66 8.10 1.81
CA LEU A 71 -1.65 6.79 1.15
C LEU A 71 -1.04 5.73 2.09
N LEU A 72 -1.63 4.55 2.06
CA LEU A 72 -1.05 3.32 2.60
C LEU A 72 -0.62 2.40 1.45
N ILE A 73 0.62 1.92 1.50
CA ILE A 73 1.12 0.82 0.66
C ILE A 73 1.39 -0.35 1.60
N THR A 74 0.77 -1.49 1.37
CA THR A 74 0.92 -2.66 2.27
C THR A 74 1.10 -3.94 1.50
N ASP A 75 1.93 -4.86 2.01
CA ASP A 75 1.90 -6.25 1.55
C ASP A 75 0.68 -6.98 2.14
N GLN A 76 0.27 -8.05 1.48
CA GLN A 76 -0.75 -8.98 1.96
C GLN A 76 -0.19 -9.87 3.08
N PHE A 77 0.97 -10.48 2.84
CA PHE A 77 1.55 -11.50 3.71
C PHE A 77 2.57 -10.91 4.66
N MET A 78 2.13 -10.63 5.86
CA MET A 78 2.96 -10.05 6.91
C MET A 78 2.72 -10.77 8.23
N PRO A 79 3.74 -10.86 9.12
CA PRO A 79 3.57 -11.40 10.45
C PRO A 79 2.69 -10.50 11.32
N LYS A 80 2.15 -11.04 12.40
CA LYS A 80 1.33 -10.38 13.43
C LYS A 80 -0.03 -9.90 12.94
N LEU A 81 -0.11 -9.16 11.84
CA LEU A 81 -1.33 -8.67 11.25
C LEU A 81 -1.13 -8.59 9.74
N SER A 82 -1.91 -9.35 8.99
CA SER A 82 -1.88 -9.38 7.53
C SER A 82 -2.41 -8.08 6.92
N GLY A 83 -2.13 -7.86 5.63
CA GLY A 83 -2.65 -6.69 4.91
C GLY A 83 -4.18 -6.62 4.91
N VAL A 84 -4.88 -7.74 4.73
CA VAL A 84 -6.35 -7.78 4.75
C VAL A 84 -6.90 -7.48 6.15
N GLU A 85 -6.29 -8.01 7.20
CA GLU A 85 -6.69 -7.70 8.58
C GLU A 85 -6.46 -6.23 8.91
N LEU A 86 -5.36 -5.63 8.41
CA LEU A 86 -5.10 -4.20 8.54
C LEU A 86 -6.20 -3.38 7.84
N LEU A 87 -6.59 -3.76 6.62
CA LEU A 87 -7.70 -3.13 5.90
C LEU A 87 -8.99 -3.18 6.70
N ARG A 88 -9.35 -4.34 7.26
CA ARG A 88 -10.56 -4.49 8.10
C ARG A 88 -10.55 -3.49 9.26
N LYS A 89 -9.41 -3.32 9.93
CA LYS A 89 -9.26 -2.34 11.03
C LYS A 89 -9.45 -0.90 10.55
N ILE A 90 -8.86 -0.56 9.40
CA ILE A 90 -8.98 0.78 8.79
C ILE A 90 -10.45 1.09 8.48
N TYR A 91 -11.17 0.16 7.86
CA TYR A 91 -12.59 0.33 7.55
C TYR A 91 -13.47 0.36 8.81
N ALA A 92 -13.20 -0.50 9.79
CA ALA A 92 -13.93 -0.49 11.06
C ALA A 92 -13.78 0.83 11.82
N ALA A 93 -12.61 1.47 11.68
CA ALA A 93 -12.34 2.81 12.23
C ALA A 93 -12.88 3.96 11.36
N ASN A 94 -13.59 3.68 10.27
CA ASN A 94 -14.10 4.67 9.30
C ASN A 94 -13.00 5.60 8.74
N MET A 95 -11.79 5.11 8.59
CA MET A 95 -10.69 5.89 8.02
C MET A 95 -10.79 5.93 6.50
N THR A 96 -10.82 7.13 5.93
CA THR A 96 -10.85 7.38 4.47
C THR A 96 -9.43 7.48 3.93
N LEU A 97 -8.70 6.38 3.94
CA LEU A 97 -7.31 6.31 3.51
C LEU A 97 -7.22 5.51 2.20
N PRO A 98 -6.66 6.09 1.12
CA PRO A 98 -6.36 5.34 -0.09
C PRO A 98 -5.35 4.24 0.18
N ILE A 99 -5.55 3.05 -0.42
CA ILE A 99 -4.71 1.89 -0.15
C ILE A 99 -4.25 1.23 -1.45
N ILE A 100 -2.94 0.98 -1.55
CA ILE A 100 -2.33 0.10 -2.54
C ILE A 100 -1.87 -1.16 -1.81
N MET A 101 -2.40 -2.32 -2.20
CA MET A 101 -1.95 -3.61 -1.69
C MET A 101 -1.02 -4.28 -2.70
N ALA A 102 0.24 -4.49 -2.33
CA ALA A 102 1.22 -5.25 -3.10
C ALA A 102 1.13 -6.73 -2.69
N THR A 103 0.96 -7.64 -3.65
CA THR A 103 0.77 -9.07 -3.33
C THR A 103 1.30 -9.97 -4.45
N GLY A 104 1.77 -11.17 -4.09
CA GLY A 104 2.20 -12.19 -5.04
C GLY A 104 1.04 -12.87 -5.78
N PHE A 105 -0.17 -12.85 -5.22
CA PHE A 105 -1.39 -13.33 -5.87
C PHE A 105 -2.62 -12.59 -5.34
N LEU A 106 -3.64 -12.51 -6.17
CA LEU A 106 -4.87 -11.79 -5.80
C LEU A 106 -5.65 -12.59 -4.75
N PRO A 107 -5.95 -12.04 -3.58
CA PRO A 107 -6.74 -12.67 -2.54
C PRO A 107 -8.24 -12.65 -2.91
N THR A 108 -8.59 -13.26 -4.05
CA THR A 108 -9.92 -13.19 -4.65
C THR A 108 -11.02 -13.72 -3.74
N TRP A 109 -10.73 -14.78 -2.97
CA TRP A 109 -11.69 -15.35 -2.02
C TRP A 109 -11.96 -14.44 -0.82
N GLU A 110 -10.93 -13.75 -0.30
CA GLU A 110 -11.07 -12.80 0.81
C GLU A 110 -11.90 -11.59 0.41
N PHE A 111 -11.70 -11.07 -0.79
CA PHE A 111 -12.50 -9.97 -1.33
C PHE A 111 -13.91 -10.41 -1.76
N ALA A 112 -14.09 -11.67 -2.16
CA ALA A 112 -15.42 -12.22 -2.43
C ALA A 112 -16.27 -12.34 -1.15
N LEU A 113 -15.63 -12.69 -0.02
CA LEU A 113 -16.28 -12.73 1.28
C LEU A 113 -16.52 -11.33 1.88
N HIS A 114 -15.72 -10.36 1.49
CA HIS A 114 -15.78 -8.98 1.99
C HIS A 114 -15.81 -7.98 0.83
N PRO A 115 -16.94 -7.86 0.10
CA PRO A 115 -17.06 -6.96 -1.04
C PRO A 115 -16.72 -5.49 -0.71
N CYS A 116 -16.82 -5.13 0.55
CA CYS A 116 -16.52 -3.80 1.05
C CYS A 116 -15.02 -3.46 1.12
N LEU A 117 -14.13 -4.44 1.00
CA LEU A 117 -12.69 -4.18 0.89
C LEU A 117 -12.26 -3.76 -0.54
N GLN A 118 -13.22 -3.54 -1.43
CA GLN A 118 -13.04 -3.31 -2.87
C GLN A 118 -12.37 -1.99 -3.31
N PRO A 119 -12.33 -0.87 -2.57
CA PRO A 119 -11.61 0.31 -3.04
C PRO A 119 -10.09 0.17 -3.06
N VAL A 120 -9.54 -0.99 -2.73
CA VAL A 120 -8.12 -1.26 -2.74
C VAL A 120 -7.58 -1.35 -4.16
N LYS A 121 -6.52 -0.62 -4.46
CA LYS A 121 -5.73 -0.82 -5.67
C LYS A 121 -4.74 -1.95 -5.44
N MET A 122 -4.72 -2.90 -6.36
CA MET A 122 -3.85 -4.08 -6.28
C MET A 122 -2.63 -3.90 -7.17
N LEU A 123 -1.45 -4.21 -6.62
CA LEU A 123 -0.18 -4.24 -7.33
C LEU A 123 0.40 -5.65 -7.25
N LEU A 124 0.35 -6.38 -8.36
CA LEU A 124 0.82 -7.77 -8.39
C LEU A 124 2.35 -7.83 -8.44
N LYS A 125 2.96 -8.57 -7.51
CA LYS A 125 4.40 -8.89 -7.48
C LYS A 125 4.72 -10.00 -8.51
N PRO A 126 5.86 -9.96 -9.22
CA PRO A 126 6.87 -8.89 -9.18
C PRO A 126 6.46 -7.65 -9.98
N TYR A 127 6.79 -6.48 -9.50
CA TYR A 127 6.52 -5.21 -10.17
C TYR A 127 7.79 -4.34 -10.24
N SER A 128 7.84 -3.45 -11.23
CA SER A 128 8.88 -2.43 -11.30
C SER A 128 8.54 -1.23 -10.41
N PHE A 129 9.55 -0.53 -9.91
CA PHE A 129 9.33 0.71 -9.15
C PHE A 129 8.65 1.80 -9.99
N GLN A 130 8.85 1.82 -11.29
CA GLN A 130 8.12 2.71 -12.21
C GLN A 130 6.61 2.44 -12.16
N LYS A 131 6.19 1.16 -12.12
CA LYS A 131 4.78 0.78 -11.99
C LYS A 131 4.22 1.19 -10.63
N LEU A 132 4.99 1.00 -9.55
CA LEU A 132 4.62 1.45 -8.21
C LEU A 132 4.41 2.97 -8.19
N LEU A 133 5.38 3.76 -8.65
CA LEU A 133 5.31 5.22 -8.69
C LEU A 133 4.15 5.73 -9.55
N GLY A 134 3.91 5.10 -10.70
CA GLY A 134 2.76 5.42 -11.54
C GLY A 134 1.42 5.18 -10.83
N MET A 135 1.31 4.09 -10.08
CA MET A 135 0.11 3.77 -9.30
C MET A 135 -0.07 4.74 -8.12
N VAL A 136 1.00 5.04 -7.39
CA VAL A 136 1.00 6.04 -6.29
C VAL A 136 0.50 7.39 -6.80
N LYS A 137 1.08 7.87 -7.89
CA LYS A 137 0.67 9.13 -8.52
C LYS A 137 -0.81 9.11 -8.91
N ASN A 138 -1.28 8.07 -9.56
CA ASN A 138 -2.69 7.95 -9.96
C ASN A 138 -3.62 7.97 -8.76
N VAL A 139 -3.33 7.22 -7.69
CA VAL A 139 -4.17 7.16 -6.50
C VAL A 139 -4.24 8.52 -5.82
N LEU A 140 -3.11 9.17 -5.60
CA LEU A 140 -3.04 10.46 -4.91
C LEU A 140 -3.70 11.60 -5.72
N HIS A 141 -3.62 11.56 -7.06
CA HIS A 141 -4.31 12.54 -7.90
C HIS A 141 -5.83 12.34 -7.95
N THR A 142 -6.30 11.07 -7.94
CA THR A 142 -7.74 10.78 -8.02
C THR A 142 -8.45 11.11 -6.71
N THR A 143 -7.78 10.94 -5.58
CA THR A 143 -8.34 11.24 -4.26
C THR A 143 -8.36 12.72 -3.91
N GLY A 144 -7.57 13.55 -4.59
CA GLY A 144 -7.64 15.01 -4.47
C GLY A 144 -8.91 15.63 -5.05
N SER A 145 -9.64 14.90 -5.91
CA SER A 145 -10.85 15.38 -6.60
C SER A 145 -12.16 14.76 -6.10
N ALA A 146 -12.12 13.60 -5.43
CA ALA A 146 -13.30 12.97 -4.85
C ALA A 146 -12.82 12.13 -3.66
N GLY A 147 -13.34 12.40 -2.47
CA GLY A 147 -13.05 11.59 -1.29
C GLY A 147 -13.32 10.10 -1.54
N VAL A 148 -12.51 9.23 -0.95
CA VAL A 148 -12.78 7.77 -0.99
C VAL A 148 -14.10 7.54 -0.25
N GLU A 149 -15.19 7.32 -0.99
CA GLU A 149 -16.47 6.96 -0.38
C GLU A 149 -16.40 5.51 0.10
N ILE A 150 -16.51 5.32 1.41
CA ILE A 150 -16.71 3.99 1.99
C ILE A 150 -18.16 3.59 1.71
N PRO A 151 -18.44 2.51 0.96
CA PRO A 151 -19.79 2.08 0.70
C PRO A 151 -20.57 1.83 1.99
N LEU A 152 -21.77 2.36 2.10
CA LEU A 152 -22.66 2.23 3.29
C LEU A 152 -22.91 0.76 3.70
N LEU A 153 -22.82 -0.17 2.75
CA LEU A 153 -22.93 -1.62 2.97
C LEU A 153 -21.82 -2.23 3.83
N CYS A 154 -20.66 -1.53 3.98
CA CYS A 154 -19.58 -1.99 4.86
C CYS A 154 -19.88 -1.84 6.34
N LYS A 155 -20.65 -0.84 6.72
CA LYS A 155 -20.92 -0.55 8.14
C LYS A 155 -21.70 -1.67 8.81
N SER A 156 -22.68 -2.26 8.13
CA SER A 156 -23.53 -3.30 8.72
C SER A 156 -22.87 -4.68 8.86
N HIS A 157 -21.89 -5.00 8.01
CA HIS A 157 -21.20 -6.31 8.06
C HIS A 157 -20.13 -6.37 9.14
N ILE A 158 -19.44 -5.27 9.40
CA ILE A 158 -18.35 -5.19 10.39
C ILE A 158 -18.91 -5.21 11.81
N GLU A 159 -20.08 -4.60 12.03
CA GLU A 159 -20.77 -4.61 13.33
C GLU A 159 -21.27 -6.01 13.73
N HIS A 160 -21.68 -6.83 12.76
CA HIS A 160 -22.15 -8.19 13.01
C HIS A 160 -21.02 -9.17 13.39
N GLU A 161 -19.82 -9.05 12.80
CA GLU A 161 -18.68 -9.91 13.16
C GLU A 161 -18.10 -9.58 14.54
N SER A 162 -18.20 -8.34 14.99
CA SER A 162 -17.78 -7.94 16.34
C SER A 162 -18.70 -8.48 17.44
N ALA A 163 -19.96 -8.76 17.12
CA ALA A 163 -20.96 -9.27 18.08
C ALA A 163 -20.89 -10.80 18.30
N ILE A 164 -20.22 -11.54 17.43
CA ILE A 164 -20.15 -13.02 17.50
C ILE A 164 -18.92 -13.50 18.30
N LYS A 165 -18.01 -12.61 18.70
CA LYS A 165 -16.79 -12.94 19.48
C LYS A 165 -16.85 -12.58 20.96
N LEU A 166 -18.07 -12.57 21.54
CA LEU A 166 -18.28 -12.52 23.00
C LEU A 166 -18.76 -13.87 23.52
#